data_8ae9c3b5b7d650caebede7d4a34185f9
#
_entry.id   8ae9c3b5b7d650caebede7d4a34185f9
#
_cell.length_a   1.000
_cell.length_b   1.000
_cell.length_c   1.000
_cell.angle_alpha   90.00
_cell.angle_beta   90.00
_cell.angle_gamma   90.00
#
_symmetry.space_group_name_H-M   'P 1'
#
loop_
_entity.id
_entity.type
_entity.pdbx_description
1 polymer ?
#
loop_
_entity_poly.entity_id
_entity_poly.type
_entity_poly.pdbx_seq_one_letter_code
_entity_poly.pdbx_strand_id
1 'polypeptide(L)'
;VPLRIALFVEGSGSSVPSKQEHGALARIWSEILPTALGCVSRPRIVPMSKRSLVALDRSNPPLTGTLPLDLLFMQELAKQPFDAAIVAWDLQPPWDPQAARCRWRETLDLYRLLGHSPTLADPWRARSQARYEALTARTTPATRTRPHQLKRGEIGVLCMEPMFEALLVDEPGIRAALGLKRSPADWPTAWKRTNVRDPDHSLLGPAIGAAKRSQTSGPILKRISGDMFTRKNEWDAYFLESLLANEATRARLLRRPLVRRLQEILP
;
A
#
# COMPACT_ATOMS: atom_id res chain seq x y z
N VAL A 1 -24.08 -7.40 5.83
CA VAL A 1 -24.00 -6.04 5.28
C VAL A 1 -22.54 -5.82 4.89
N PRO A 2 -22.25 -5.40 3.64
CA PRO A 2 -20.88 -5.16 3.20
C PRO A 2 -20.23 -4.07 4.05
N LEU A 3 -18.95 -4.25 4.37
CA LEU A 3 -18.18 -3.30 5.18
C LEU A 3 -17.86 -2.04 4.36
N ARG A 4 -18.04 -0.89 5.00
CA ARG A 4 -17.61 0.40 4.46
C ARG A 4 -16.26 0.75 5.06
N ILE A 5 -15.24 0.74 4.21
CA ILE A 5 -13.84 0.89 4.64
C ILE A 5 -13.26 2.18 4.06
N ALA A 6 -12.58 2.96 4.92
CA ALA A 6 -11.66 4.00 4.49
C ALA A 6 -10.24 3.44 4.47
N LEU A 7 -9.56 3.51 3.32
CA LEU A 7 -8.17 3.06 3.16
C LEU A 7 -7.26 4.26 2.91
N PHE A 8 -6.42 4.54 3.90
CA PHE A 8 -5.39 5.57 3.84
C PHE A 8 -4.10 4.94 3.34
N VAL A 9 -3.67 5.27 2.13
CA VAL A 9 -2.55 4.59 1.45
C VAL A 9 -1.37 5.52 1.27
N GLU A 10 -0.18 5.10 1.70
CA GLU A 10 1.09 5.72 1.33
C GLU A 10 1.34 5.51 -0.17
N GLY A 11 1.83 6.52 -0.88
CA GLY A 11 2.35 6.29 -2.22
C GLY A 11 1.88 7.22 -3.33
N SER A 12 1.15 8.28 -3.04
CA SER A 12 0.86 9.32 -4.02
C SER A 12 1.61 10.61 -3.70
N GLY A 13 2.92 10.48 -3.60
CA GLY A 13 3.79 11.48 -3.03
C GLY A 13 4.12 12.70 -3.89
N SER A 14 3.43 13.00 -4.97
CA SER A 14 3.59 14.30 -5.62
C SER A 14 2.72 15.33 -4.92
N SER A 15 3.27 16.49 -4.67
CA SER A 15 2.58 17.64 -4.10
C SER A 15 1.43 18.18 -4.98
N VAL A 16 1.32 17.66 -6.19
CA VAL A 16 0.20 17.87 -7.11
C VAL A 16 -0.04 16.54 -7.82
N PRO A 17 -0.91 15.70 -7.26
CA PRO A 17 -1.24 14.45 -7.94
C PRO A 17 -1.96 14.78 -9.25
N SER A 18 -1.48 14.22 -10.34
CA SER A 18 -2.30 14.21 -11.54
C SER A 18 -3.60 13.45 -11.21
N LYS A 19 -4.74 13.94 -11.63
CA LYS A 19 -6.04 13.27 -11.40
C LYS A 19 -6.06 11.82 -11.91
N GLN A 20 -5.18 11.50 -12.85
CA GLN A 20 -5.01 10.17 -13.44
C GLN A 20 -4.24 9.19 -12.53
N GLU A 21 -3.19 9.62 -11.84
CA GLU A 21 -2.41 8.77 -10.93
C GLU A 21 -3.25 8.30 -9.74
N HIS A 22 -4.02 9.21 -9.15
CA HIS A 22 -4.95 8.83 -8.09
C HIS A 22 -6.06 7.91 -8.57
N GLY A 23 -6.53 8.12 -9.80
CA GLY A 23 -7.56 7.28 -10.39
C GLY A 23 -7.12 5.82 -10.56
N ALA A 24 -5.90 5.58 -11.04
CA ALA A 24 -5.39 4.24 -11.30
C ALA A 24 -5.12 3.45 -10.00
N LEU A 25 -4.37 4.04 -9.05
CA LEU A 25 -4.08 3.39 -7.77
C LEU A 25 -5.36 3.17 -6.95
N ALA A 26 -6.26 4.14 -6.90
CA ALA A 26 -7.55 4.00 -6.23
C ALA A 26 -8.36 2.84 -6.84
N ARG A 27 -8.33 2.68 -8.17
CA ARG A 27 -9.02 1.59 -8.86
C ARG A 27 -8.44 0.23 -8.47
N ILE A 28 -7.12 0.10 -8.41
CA ILE A 28 -6.46 -1.15 -8.03
C ILE A 28 -6.86 -1.56 -6.63
N TRP A 29 -6.79 -0.67 -5.66
CA TRP A 29 -7.23 -0.95 -4.30
C TRP A 29 -8.72 -1.25 -4.21
N SER A 30 -9.54 -0.58 -5.02
CA SER A 30 -10.99 -0.84 -5.11
C SER A 30 -11.31 -2.22 -5.69
N GLU A 31 -10.42 -2.79 -6.47
CA GLU A 31 -10.56 -4.16 -7.01
C GLU A 31 -9.98 -5.21 -6.05
N ILE A 32 -8.81 -4.93 -5.45
CA ILE A 32 -8.16 -5.86 -4.52
C ILE A 32 -9.01 -6.11 -3.28
N LEU A 33 -9.48 -5.06 -2.62
CA LEU A 33 -10.27 -5.19 -1.40
C LEU A 33 -11.56 -5.98 -1.60
N PRO A 34 -12.44 -5.62 -2.54
CA PRO A 34 -13.68 -6.38 -2.76
C PRO A 34 -13.43 -7.83 -3.12
N THR A 35 -12.44 -8.10 -3.98
CA THR A 35 -12.14 -9.47 -4.44
C THR A 35 -11.51 -10.32 -3.36
N ALA A 36 -10.58 -9.76 -2.58
CA ALA A 36 -9.88 -10.49 -1.52
C ALA A 36 -10.77 -10.81 -0.33
N LEU A 37 -11.78 -9.99 -0.06
CA LEU A 37 -12.54 -10.01 1.19
C LEU A 37 -14.01 -10.34 0.99
N GLY A 38 -14.45 -10.56 -0.25
CA GLY A 38 -15.88 -10.69 -0.55
C GLY A 38 -16.68 -9.42 -0.22
N CYS A 39 -16.02 -8.27 -0.03
CA CYS A 39 -16.66 -6.99 0.21
C CYS A 39 -17.36 -6.51 -1.06
N VAL A 40 -18.64 -6.17 -0.95
CA VAL A 40 -19.44 -5.66 -2.07
C VAL A 40 -19.33 -4.14 -2.18
N SER A 41 -19.01 -3.45 -1.10
CA SER A 41 -18.89 -1.98 -1.10
C SER A 41 -17.51 -1.51 -1.57
N ARG A 42 -17.52 -0.49 -2.41
CA ARG A 42 -16.29 0.16 -2.90
C ARG A 42 -15.61 0.91 -1.77
N PRO A 43 -14.34 0.61 -1.44
CA PRO A 43 -13.65 1.32 -0.37
C PRO A 43 -13.39 2.78 -0.76
N ARG A 44 -13.38 3.66 0.24
CA ARG A 44 -12.90 5.03 0.08
C ARG A 44 -11.37 5.01 0.16
N ILE A 45 -10.71 5.36 -0.93
CA ILE A 45 -9.24 5.46 -0.97
C ILE A 45 -8.84 6.90 -0.67
N VAL A 46 -7.95 7.07 0.31
CA VAL A 46 -7.40 8.35 0.74
C VAL A 46 -5.87 8.28 0.59
N PRO A 47 -5.31 8.96 -0.40
CA PRO A 47 -3.86 9.00 -0.55
C PRO A 47 -3.22 9.80 0.57
N MET A 48 -2.11 9.27 1.11
CA MET A 48 -1.29 9.94 2.11
C MET A 48 0.07 10.27 1.52
N SER A 49 0.54 11.49 1.74
CA SER A 49 1.90 11.86 1.40
C SER A 49 2.89 11.29 2.43
N LYS A 50 4.12 11.00 2.00
CA LYS A 50 5.22 10.70 2.94
C LYS A 50 5.39 11.80 3.99
N ARG A 51 5.13 13.06 3.61
CA ARG A 51 5.19 14.21 4.51
C ARG A 51 4.17 14.13 5.65
N SER A 52 2.96 13.66 5.35
CA SER A 52 1.93 13.47 6.41
C SER A 52 2.35 12.37 7.40
N LEU A 53 3.09 11.37 6.95
CA LEU A 53 3.62 10.30 7.79
C LEU A 53 4.85 10.74 8.60
N VAL A 54 5.74 11.55 8.01
CA VAL A 54 6.89 12.16 8.72
C VAL A 54 6.42 13.11 9.83
N ALA A 55 5.29 13.75 9.67
CA ALA A 55 4.70 14.60 10.72
C ALA A 55 4.29 13.84 11.99
N LEU A 56 4.36 12.49 11.99
CA LEU A 56 4.28 11.68 13.20
C LEU A 56 5.54 11.80 14.07
N ASP A 57 6.68 12.13 13.47
CA ASP A 57 7.90 12.43 14.20
C ASP A 57 7.89 13.90 14.62
N ARG A 58 7.51 14.13 15.87
CA ARG A 58 7.41 15.48 16.47
C ARG A 58 8.75 16.19 16.65
N SER A 59 9.88 15.54 16.37
CA SER A 59 11.20 16.16 16.38
C SER A 59 11.38 17.18 15.24
N ASN A 60 10.55 17.10 14.21
CA ASN A 60 10.53 18.06 13.10
C ASN A 60 9.22 18.86 13.11
N PRO A 61 9.28 20.19 12.98
CA PRO A 61 8.07 20.99 12.83
C PRO A 61 7.29 20.51 11.60
N PRO A 62 5.93 20.52 11.64
CA PRO A 62 5.13 20.13 10.51
C PRO A 62 5.53 20.94 9.28
N LEU A 63 5.84 20.24 8.19
CA LEU A 63 6.19 20.89 6.94
C LEU A 63 5.02 21.78 6.47
N THR A 64 5.32 23.01 6.15
CA THR A 64 4.33 24.00 5.70
C THR A 64 3.44 23.42 4.59
N GLY A 65 2.12 23.50 4.74
CA GLY A 65 1.15 23.01 3.75
C GLY A 65 0.79 21.53 3.88
N THR A 66 1.25 20.82 4.91
CA THR A 66 0.87 19.43 5.16
C THR A 66 -0.22 19.38 6.22
N LEU A 67 -1.34 18.74 5.93
CA LEU A 67 -2.39 18.51 6.90
C LEU A 67 -1.89 17.49 7.94
N PRO A 68 -1.96 17.78 9.25
CA PRO A 68 -1.69 16.79 10.28
C PRO A 68 -2.56 15.54 10.09
N LEU A 69 -2.00 14.38 10.40
CA LEU A 69 -2.64 13.11 10.06
C LEU A 69 -3.97 12.91 10.78
N ASP A 70 -4.09 13.34 12.03
CA ASP A 70 -5.35 13.30 12.78
C ASP A 70 -6.44 14.19 12.17
N LEU A 71 -6.10 15.35 11.65
CA LEU A 71 -7.03 16.21 10.91
C LEU A 71 -7.46 15.58 9.59
N LEU A 72 -6.54 14.92 8.87
CA LEU A 72 -6.88 14.16 7.67
C LEU A 72 -7.89 13.04 7.99
N PHE A 73 -7.65 12.29 9.05
CA PHE A 73 -8.57 11.25 9.51
C PHE A 73 -9.94 11.84 9.88
N MET A 74 -9.95 12.90 10.69
CA MET A 74 -11.19 13.58 11.07
C MET A 74 -11.99 13.99 9.84
N GLN A 75 -11.36 14.67 8.89
CA GLN A 75 -12.03 15.16 7.68
C GLN A 75 -12.57 14.03 6.81
N GLU A 76 -11.80 12.96 6.63
CA GLU A 76 -12.21 11.86 5.75
C GLU A 76 -13.25 10.95 6.41
N LEU A 77 -13.10 10.66 7.69
CA LEU A 77 -14.05 9.80 8.43
C LEU A 77 -15.38 10.50 8.71
N ALA A 78 -15.42 11.83 8.68
CA ALA A 78 -16.68 12.59 8.82
C ALA A 78 -17.52 12.62 7.53
N LYS A 79 -16.95 12.33 6.36
CA LYS A 79 -17.66 12.43 5.07
C LYS A 79 -18.79 11.43 4.90
N GLN A 80 -18.63 10.26 5.50
CA GLN A 80 -19.64 9.20 5.48
C GLN A 80 -19.40 8.21 6.62
N PRO A 81 -20.41 7.43 7.03
CA PRO A 81 -20.22 6.43 8.05
C PRO A 81 -19.36 5.27 7.52
N PHE A 82 -18.21 5.04 8.16
CA PHE A 82 -17.33 3.91 7.91
C PHE A 82 -17.43 2.88 9.03
N ASP A 83 -17.28 1.61 8.66
CA ASP A 83 -17.24 0.52 9.63
C ASP A 83 -15.82 0.32 10.18
N ALA A 84 -14.78 0.55 9.35
CA ALA A 84 -13.38 0.49 9.76
C ALA A 84 -12.52 1.42 8.88
N ALA A 85 -11.33 1.74 9.36
CA ALA A 85 -10.32 2.42 8.57
C ALA A 85 -9.01 1.62 8.60
N ILE A 86 -8.23 1.69 7.52
CA ILE A 86 -6.93 1.03 7.41
C ILE A 86 -5.92 2.04 6.93
N VAL A 87 -4.78 2.10 7.62
CA VAL A 87 -3.58 2.80 7.16
C VAL A 87 -2.67 1.78 6.52
N ALA A 88 -2.41 1.91 5.24
CA ALA A 88 -1.49 1.08 4.49
C ALA A 88 -0.23 1.88 4.14
N TRP A 89 0.92 1.43 4.58
CA TRP A 89 2.21 2.05 4.30
C TRP A 89 3.29 1.03 3.97
N ASP A 90 4.29 1.47 3.23
CA ASP A 90 5.42 0.62 2.88
C ASP A 90 6.31 0.35 4.10
N LEU A 91 6.80 -0.88 4.20
CA LEU A 91 7.78 -1.23 5.22
C LEU A 91 9.14 -0.62 4.89
N GLN A 92 9.48 -0.50 3.59
CA GLN A 92 10.76 0.03 3.14
C GLN A 92 10.57 1.27 2.22
N PRO A 93 11.51 2.20 2.27
CA PRO A 93 12.61 2.25 3.23
C PRO A 93 12.08 2.37 4.66
N PRO A 94 12.67 1.65 5.62
CA PRO A 94 12.25 1.77 7.01
C PRO A 94 12.56 3.19 7.50
N TRP A 95 11.61 3.80 8.15
CA TRP A 95 11.80 5.07 8.87
C TRP A 95 12.65 4.82 10.12
N ASP A 96 12.49 3.62 10.72
CA ASP A 96 13.36 3.07 11.75
C ASP A 96 14.15 1.90 11.15
N PRO A 97 15.49 2.01 11.02
CA PRO A 97 16.33 0.92 10.52
C PRO A 97 16.24 -0.37 11.32
N GLN A 98 15.74 -0.30 12.56
CA GLN A 98 15.56 -1.44 13.44
C GLN A 98 14.18 -2.12 13.30
N ALA A 99 13.25 -1.54 12.56
CA ALA A 99 11.95 -2.12 12.30
C ALA A 99 12.08 -3.28 11.28
N ALA A 100 12.20 -4.50 11.76
CA ALA A 100 12.45 -5.65 10.90
C ALA A 100 11.26 -6.08 10.04
N ARG A 101 10.02 -5.94 10.52
CA ARG A 101 8.80 -6.44 9.84
C ARG A 101 7.54 -5.61 10.01
N CYS A 102 7.59 -4.55 10.77
CA CYS A 102 6.53 -3.56 10.86
C CYS A 102 7.16 -2.25 11.32
N ARG A 103 6.62 -1.16 10.89
CA ARG A 103 7.00 0.17 11.38
C ARG A 103 6.43 0.36 12.79
N TRP A 104 7.09 -0.27 13.78
CA TRP A 104 6.55 -0.37 15.12
C TRP A 104 6.42 0.98 15.81
N ARG A 105 7.44 1.82 15.72
CA ARG A 105 7.43 3.15 16.33
C ARG A 105 6.37 4.02 15.68
N GLU A 106 6.33 4.04 14.35
CA GLU A 106 5.35 4.80 13.59
C GLU A 106 3.92 4.30 13.88
N THR A 107 3.75 2.99 14.06
CA THR A 107 2.47 2.42 14.45
C THR A 107 2.03 2.90 15.84
N LEU A 108 2.94 2.91 16.81
CA LEU A 108 2.66 3.43 18.14
C LEU A 108 2.38 4.94 18.11
N ASP A 109 3.18 5.71 17.37
CA ASP A 109 3.00 7.15 17.24
C ASP A 109 1.69 7.51 16.56
N LEU A 110 1.27 6.73 15.55
CA LEU A 110 -0.04 6.88 14.92
C LEU A 110 -1.16 6.71 15.94
N TYR A 111 -1.18 5.60 16.68
CA TYR A 111 -2.24 5.36 17.65
C TYR A 111 -2.21 6.34 18.82
N ARG A 112 -1.02 6.77 19.26
CA ARG A 112 -0.89 7.83 20.25
C ARG A 112 -1.47 9.15 19.74
N LEU A 113 -1.14 9.54 18.50
CA LEU A 113 -1.67 10.74 17.88
C LEU A 113 -3.20 10.71 17.79
N LEU A 114 -3.73 9.62 17.25
CA LEU A 114 -5.18 9.47 17.06
C LEU A 114 -5.94 9.35 18.39
N GLY A 115 -5.37 8.65 19.37
CA GLY A 115 -5.98 8.48 20.70
C GLY A 115 -6.02 9.75 21.52
N HIS A 116 -5.09 10.68 21.30
CA HIS A 116 -5.03 11.98 21.99
C HIS A 116 -5.54 13.14 21.14
N SER A 117 -6.04 12.87 19.94
CA SER A 117 -6.54 13.93 19.05
C SER A 117 -7.77 14.61 19.65
N PRO A 118 -7.77 15.94 19.80
CA PRO A 118 -8.92 16.68 20.27
C PRO A 118 -10.03 16.76 19.20
N THR A 119 -9.70 16.47 17.95
CA THR A 119 -10.59 16.66 16.80
C THR A 119 -11.21 15.35 16.30
N LEU A 120 -10.58 14.20 16.58
CA LEU A 120 -11.10 12.91 16.16
C LEU A 120 -12.26 12.48 17.07
N ALA A 121 -13.42 12.24 16.46
CA ALA A 121 -14.61 11.83 17.19
C ALA A 121 -14.54 10.38 17.71
N ASP A 122 -15.28 10.08 18.76
CA ASP A 122 -15.53 8.71 19.20
C ASP A 122 -16.47 7.99 18.19
N PRO A 123 -16.34 6.67 17.96
CA PRO A 123 -15.48 5.77 18.74
C PRO A 123 -14.01 5.68 18.28
N TRP A 124 -13.63 6.36 17.21
CA TRP A 124 -12.29 6.26 16.60
C TRP A 124 -11.18 6.64 17.59
N ARG A 125 -11.36 7.75 18.28
CA ARG A 125 -10.39 8.24 19.27
C ARG A 125 -10.22 7.26 20.42
N ALA A 126 -11.33 6.92 21.11
CA ALA A 126 -11.28 6.04 22.28
C ALA A 126 -10.68 4.66 21.94
N ARG A 127 -11.02 4.11 20.77
CA ARG A 127 -10.47 2.83 20.33
C ARG A 127 -9.00 2.93 19.91
N SER A 128 -8.58 4.04 19.34
CA SER A 128 -7.16 4.29 19.05
C SER A 128 -6.34 4.38 20.33
N GLN A 129 -6.87 5.03 21.38
CA GLN A 129 -6.23 5.09 22.69
C GLN A 129 -6.11 3.69 23.32
N ALA A 130 -7.19 2.94 23.37
CA ALA A 130 -7.17 1.56 23.88
C ALA A 130 -6.19 0.66 23.08
N ARG A 131 -6.11 0.91 21.77
CA ARG A 131 -5.17 0.19 20.91
C ARG A 131 -3.72 0.55 21.20
N TYR A 132 -3.42 1.82 21.40
CA TYR A 132 -2.11 2.30 21.83
C TYR A 132 -1.65 1.60 23.12
N GLU A 133 -2.50 1.59 24.15
CA GLU A 133 -2.24 0.94 25.43
C GLU A 133 -1.97 -0.57 25.28
N ALA A 134 -2.81 -1.26 24.50
CA ALA A 134 -2.63 -2.69 24.22
C ALA A 134 -1.34 -2.99 23.45
N LEU A 135 -0.89 -2.08 22.57
CA LEU A 135 0.34 -2.25 21.81
C LEU A 135 1.59 -1.97 22.65
N THR A 136 1.56 -0.98 23.54
CA THR A 136 2.69 -0.68 24.44
C THR A 136 3.07 -1.86 25.34
N ALA A 137 2.09 -2.72 25.66
CA ALA A 137 2.33 -3.96 26.42
C ALA A 137 3.06 -5.05 25.61
N ARG A 138 3.22 -4.89 24.29
CA ARG A 138 3.87 -5.88 23.42
C ARG A 138 5.38 -5.67 23.38
N THR A 139 6.13 -6.52 24.07
CA THR A 139 7.58 -6.34 24.25
C THR A 139 8.42 -7.14 23.26
N THR A 140 7.90 -8.24 22.71
CA THR A 140 8.68 -9.14 21.84
C THR A 140 8.36 -8.93 20.35
N PRO A 141 9.29 -9.18 19.42
CA PRO A 141 9.02 -9.11 17.98
C PRO A 141 7.82 -9.96 17.54
N ALA A 142 7.67 -11.17 18.08
CA ALA A 142 6.56 -12.06 17.76
C ALA A 142 5.20 -11.47 18.16
N THR A 143 5.12 -10.84 19.33
CA THR A 143 3.88 -10.16 19.77
C THR A 143 3.59 -8.89 18.97
N ARG A 144 4.63 -8.14 18.58
CA ARG A 144 4.50 -6.91 17.80
C ARG A 144 3.94 -7.16 16.41
N THR A 145 4.31 -8.26 15.76
CA THR A 145 3.87 -8.61 14.41
C THR A 145 2.53 -9.34 14.36
N ARG A 146 1.96 -9.68 15.52
CA ARG A 146 0.69 -10.41 15.59
C ARG A 146 -0.45 -9.58 14.98
N PRO A 147 -1.20 -10.12 14.00
CA PRO A 147 -2.34 -9.43 13.42
C PRO A 147 -3.39 -9.09 14.49
N HIS A 148 -4.12 -8.03 14.24
CA HIS A 148 -5.28 -7.66 15.03
C HIS A 148 -6.47 -7.58 14.11
N GLN A 149 -7.45 -8.41 14.35
CA GLN A 149 -8.73 -8.35 13.65
C GLN A 149 -9.48 -7.09 14.10
N LEU A 150 -9.82 -6.25 13.14
CA LEU A 150 -10.49 -4.98 13.42
C LEU A 150 -11.94 -5.20 13.82
N LYS A 151 -12.40 -4.38 14.74
CA LYS A 151 -13.81 -4.21 15.06
C LYS A 151 -14.34 -2.94 14.39
N ARG A 152 -15.66 -2.83 14.31
CA ARG A 152 -16.28 -1.61 13.79
C ARG A 152 -15.82 -0.37 14.56
N GLY A 153 -15.49 0.70 13.83
CA GLY A 153 -14.96 1.94 14.40
C GLY A 153 -13.50 1.86 14.86
N GLU A 154 -12.75 0.86 14.43
CA GLU A 154 -11.32 0.76 14.67
C GLU A 154 -10.50 1.16 13.43
N ILE A 155 -9.30 1.66 13.72
CA ILE A 155 -8.29 1.96 12.73
C ILE A 155 -7.22 0.87 12.78
N GLY A 156 -6.94 0.20 11.65
CA GLY A 156 -5.91 -0.79 11.52
C GLY A 156 -4.68 -0.27 10.79
N VAL A 157 -3.56 -0.95 10.97
CA VAL A 157 -2.31 -0.68 10.25
C VAL A 157 -1.94 -1.89 9.42
N LEU A 158 -1.72 -1.68 8.13
CA LEU A 158 -1.20 -2.64 7.18
C LEU A 158 0.20 -2.22 6.74
N CYS A 159 1.22 -2.90 7.22
CA CYS A 159 2.57 -2.77 6.67
C CYS A 159 2.70 -3.59 5.39
N MET A 160 2.99 -2.94 4.28
CA MET A 160 3.21 -3.59 3.00
C MET A 160 4.66 -4.05 2.92
N GLU A 161 4.88 -5.38 2.91
CA GLU A 161 6.22 -5.97 2.97
C GLU A 161 6.69 -6.45 1.59
N PRO A 162 7.80 -5.96 1.07
CA PRO A 162 8.59 -4.83 1.58
C PRO A 162 7.96 -3.48 1.26
N MET A 163 7.12 -3.41 0.24
CA MET A 163 6.42 -2.24 -0.27
C MET A 163 5.27 -2.66 -1.19
N PHE A 164 4.45 -1.71 -1.60
CA PHE A 164 3.30 -1.94 -2.48
C PHE A 164 3.68 -2.67 -3.78
N GLU A 165 4.81 -2.33 -4.36
CA GLU A 165 5.31 -2.90 -5.61
C GLU A 165 5.66 -4.40 -5.51
N ALA A 166 5.71 -4.96 -4.31
CA ALA A 166 5.80 -6.41 -4.14
C ALA A 166 4.61 -7.17 -4.77
N LEU A 167 3.48 -6.51 -4.99
CA LEU A 167 2.37 -7.06 -5.77
C LEU A 167 2.75 -7.32 -7.23
N LEU A 168 3.72 -6.58 -7.78
CA LEU A 168 4.20 -6.72 -9.15
C LEU A 168 5.16 -7.88 -9.36
N VAL A 169 5.59 -8.56 -8.29
CA VAL A 169 6.53 -9.68 -8.37
C VAL A 169 5.81 -10.94 -8.87
N ASP A 170 5.34 -10.91 -10.11
CA ASP A 170 4.72 -12.04 -10.83
C ASP A 170 5.35 -12.17 -12.22
N GLU A 171 6.45 -12.92 -12.31
CA GLU A 171 7.22 -13.07 -13.56
C GLU A 171 6.35 -13.43 -14.78
N PRO A 172 5.49 -14.47 -14.72
CA PRO A 172 4.68 -14.84 -15.89
C PRO A 172 3.73 -13.72 -16.30
N GLY A 173 3.14 -13.02 -15.34
CA GLY A 173 2.22 -11.90 -15.60
C GLY A 173 2.94 -10.69 -16.19
N ILE A 174 4.07 -10.30 -15.63
CA ILE A 174 4.88 -9.19 -16.16
C ILE A 174 5.40 -9.52 -17.56
N ARG A 175 5.87 -10.74 -17.79
CA ARG A 175 6.31 -11.18 -19.11
C ARG A 175 5.18 -11.11 -20.14
N ALA A 176 4.00 -11.59 -19.80
CA ALA A 176 2.82 -11.52 -20.66
C ALA A 176 2.40 -10.07 -20.93
N ALA A 177 2.39 -9.21 -19.90
CA ALA A 177 2.09 -7.79 -20.02
C ALA A 177 3.04 -7.05 -20.97
N LEU A 178 4.32 -7.45 -20.98
CA LEU A 178 5.34 -6.94 -21.92
C LEU A 178 5.27 -7.56 -23.31
N GLY A 179 4.36 -8.52 -23.57
CA GLY A 179 4.20 -9.18 -24.86
C GLY A 179 5.28 -10.21 -25.18
N LEU A 180 5.99 -10.71 -24.17
CA LEU A 180 7.05 -11.69 -24.35
C LEU A 180 6.53 -13.12 -24.26
N LYS A 181 6.75 -13.92 -25.31
CA LYS A 181 6.45 -15.37 -25.30
C LYS A 181 7.44 -16.18 -24.46
N ARG A 182 8.72 -15.75 -24.44
CA ARG A 182 9.84 -16.37 -23.69
C ARG A 182 10.64 -15.30 -22.99
N SER A 183 11.31 -15.66 -21.91
CA SER A 183 12.23 -14.76 -21.23
C SER A 183 13.47 -14.51 -22.12
N PRO A 184 13.84 -13.27 -22.41
CA PRO A 184 15.12 -12.94 -23.07
C PRO A 184 16.32 -13.42 -22.27
N ALA A 185 17.50 -13.50 -22.89
CA ALA A 185 18.71 -13.94 -22.21
C ALA A 185 19.13 -13.04 -21.03
N ASP A 186 18.83 -11.75 -21.14
CA ASP A 186 19.09 -10.73 -20.12
C ASP A 186 17.90 -10.48 -19.18
N TRP A 187 16.97 -11.42 -19.11
CA TRP A 187 15.81 -11.35 -18.23
C TRP A 187 16.24 -11.40 -16.75
N PRO A 188 15.70 -10.56 -15.88
CA PRO A 188 16.07 -10.57 -14.46
C PRO A 188 15.85 -11.94 -13.84
N THR A 189 16.81 -12.40 -13.05
CA THR A 189 16.73 -13.70 -12.36
C THR A 189 16.15 -13.60 -10.94
N ALA A 190 16.05 -12.37 -10.43
CA ALA A 190 15.62 -12.11 -9.06
C ALA A 190 14.13 -12.42 -8.78
N TRP A 191 13.31 -12.73 -9.79
CA TRP A 191 11.91 -13.16 -9.65
C TRP A 191 11.70 -14.33 -8.69
N LYS A 192 12.71 -15.18 -8.57
CA LYS A 192 12.67 -16.36 -7.69
C LYS A 192 12.94 -16.03 -6.22
N ARG A 193 13.40 -14.82 -5.93
CA ARG A 193 13.71 -14.40 -4.56
C ARG A 193 12.43 -14.01 -3.83
N THR A 194 12.25 -14.51 -2.62
CA THR A 194 11.08 -14.21 -1.78
C THR A 194 11.14 -12.80 -1.17
N ASN A 195 12.34 -12.20 -1.09
CA ASN A 195 12.57 -10.91 -0.42
C ASN A 195 13.22 -9.93 -1.39
N VAL A 196 12.50 -9.54 -2.42
CA VAL A 196 12.95 -8.46 -3.32
C VAL A 196 12.69 -7.12 -2.63
N ARG A 197 13.76 -6.44 -2.19
CA ARG A 197 13.63 -5.17 -1.44
C ARG A 197 13.21 -3.99 -2.29
N ASP A 198 13.56 -4.02 -3.56
CA ASP A 198 13.29 -2.96 -4.53
C ASP A 198 12.86 -3.60 -5.85
N PRO A 199 11.57 -3.95 -6.00
CA PRO A 199 11.07 -4.61 -7.21
C PRO A 199 11.25 -3.76 -8.46
N ASP A 200 11.14 -2.44 -8.37
CA ASP A 200 11.22 -1.56 -9.53
C ASP A 200 12.61 -1.56 -10.14
N HIS A 201 13.64 -1.36 -9.32
CA HIS A 201 15.02 -1.32 -9.79
C HIS A 201 15.58 -2.69 -10.13
N SER A 202 15.23 -3.71 -9.34
CA SER A 202 15.80 -5.04 -9.49
C SER A 202 15.05 -5.96 -10.45
N LEU A 203 13.77 -5.68 -10.73
CA LEU A 203 12.93 -6.53 -11.57
C LEU A 203 12.29 -5.79 -12.74
N LEU A 204 11.45 -4.78 -12.46
CA LEU A 204 10.63 -4.14 -13.49
C LEU A 204 11.47 -3.35 -14.50
N GLY A 205 12.39 -2.52 -14.05
CA GLY A 205 13.28 -1.75 -14.93
C GLY A 205 14.09 -2.65 -15.85
N PRO A 206 14.85 -3.64 -15.34
CA PRO A 206 15.55 -4.61 -16.16
C PRO A 206 14.64 -5.40 -17.11
N ALA A 207 13.44 -5.82 -16.66
CA ALA A 207 12.48 -6.54 -17.50
C ALA A 207 11.97 -5.69 -18.68
N ILE A 208 11.66 -4.42 -18.43
CA ILE A 208 11.28 -3.46 -19.48
C ILE A 208 12.43 -3.24 -20.46
N GLY A 209 13.65 -3.08 -19.95
CA GLY A 209 14.85 -2.95 -20.78
C GLY A 209 15.05 -4.16 -21.69
N ALA A 210 14.94 -5.37 -21.16
CA ALA A 210 15.03 -6.61 -21.91
C ALA A 210 13.94 -6.73 -22.98
N ALA A 211 12.70 -6.37 -22.65
CA ALA A 211 11.57 -6.37 -23.58
C ALA A 211 11.80 -5.38 -24.74
N LYS A 212 12.27 -4.16 -24.46
CA LYS A 212 12.59 -3.15 -25.47
C LYS A 212 13.70 -3.64 -26.43
N ARG A 213 14.76 -4.27 -25.90
CA ARG A 213 15.83 -4.84 -26.75
C ARG A 213 15.35 -6.00 -27.61
N SER A 214 14.38 -6.77 -27.12
CA SER A 214 13.76 -7.86 -27.87
C SER A 214 12.75 -7.39 -28.93
N GLN A 215 12.59 -6.08 -29.12
CA GLN A 215 11.70 -5.45 -30.10
C GLN A 215 10.24 -5.95 -30.00
N THR A 216 9.79 -6.28 -28.80
CA THR A 216 8.40 -6.68 -28.58
C THR A 216 7.45 -5.50 -28.64
N SER A 217 6.23 -5.75 -29.08
CA SER A 217 5.17 -4.74 -29.19
C SER A 217 4.06 -4.93 -28.16
N GLY A 218 4.42 -5.32 -26.95
CA GLY A 218 3.44 -5.51 -25.87
C GLY A 218 2.63 -4.25 -25.60
N PRO A 219 1.35 -4.40 -25.24
CA PRO A 219 0.44 -3.25 -25.06
C PRO A 219 0.93 -2.25 -24.00
N ILE A 220 1.61 -2.73 -22.97
CA ILE A 220 2.18 -1.85 -21.93
C ILE A 220 3.35 -1.04 -22.47
N LEU A 221 4.23 -1.63 -23.31
CA LEU A 221 5.38 -0.91 -23.86
C LEU A 221 4.98 0.32 -24.68
N LYS A 222 3.79 0.30 -25.29
CA LYS A 222 3.25 1.46 -26.02
C LYS A 222 2.76 2.56 -25.08
N ARG A 223 2.37 2.21 -23.86
CA ARG A 223 1.88 3.15 -22.83
C ARG A 223 3.00 3.71 -21.98
N ILE A 224 4.07 2.95 -21.78
CA ILE A 224 5.24 3.37 -21.00
C ILE A 224 6.08 4.33 -21.83
N SER A 225 5.98 5.62 -21.53
CA SER A 225 6.82 6.67 -22.10
C SER A 225 7.64 7.33 -21.01
N GLY A 226 8.87 7.75 -21.35
CA GLY A 226 9.73 8.46 -20.42
C GLY A 226 10.55 7.56 -19.49
N ASP A 227 11.14 8.18 -18.48
CA ASP A 227 11.97 7.51 -17.50
C ASP A 227 11.11 6.90 -16.39
N MET A 228 11.46 5.66 -16.01
CA MET A 228 10.80 4.94 -14.93
C MET A 228 10.85 5.70 -13.60
N PHE A 229 11.96 6.38 -13.31
CA PHE A 229 12.13 7.10 -12.04
C PHE A 229 11.19 8.29 -11.89
N THR A 230 10.81 8.93 -12.99
CA THR A 230 9.90 10.08 -12.99
C THR A 230 8.43 9.69 -13.08
N ARG A 231 8.12 8.48 -13.59
CA ARG A 231 6.76 7.99 -13.84
C ARG A 231 6.44 6.63 -13.20
N LYS A 232 7.15 6.29 -12.13
CA LYS A 232 7.02 5.02 -11.43
C LYS A 232 5.57 4.65 -11.13
N ASN A 233 4.81 5.54 -10.50
CA ASN A 233 3.43 5.27 -10.09
C ASN A 233 2.51 4.96 -11.29
N GLU A 234 2.77 5.58 -12.43
CA GLU A 234 2.03 5.34 -13.66
C GLU A 234 2.33 3.95 -14.23
N TRP A 235 3.60 3.55 -14.22
CA TRP A 235 4.02 2.23 -14.70
C TRP A 235 3.50 1.11 -13.81
N ASP A 236 3.61 1.27 -12.50
CA ASP A 236 3.09 0.33 -11.52
C ASP A 236 1.58 0.12 -11.72
N ALA A 237 0.84 1.19 -11.93
CA ALA A 237 -0.58 1.13 -12.19
C ALA A 237 -0.90 0.33 -13.46
N TYR A 238 -0.17 0.54 -14.56
CA TYR A 238 -0.38 -0.20 -15.81
C TYR A 238 -0.07 -1.69 -15.66
N PHE A 239 1.00 -2.04 -14.96
CA PHE A 239 1.32 -3.43 -14.68
C PHE A 239 0.25 -4.10 -13.82
N LEU A 240 -0.15 -3.46 -12.73
CA LEU A 240 -1.20 -4.00 -11.86
C LEU A 240 -2.54 -4.16 -12.57
N GLU A 241 -2.93 -3.20 -13.40
CA GLU A 241 -4.11 -3.34 -14.27
C GLU A 241 -4.03 -4.59 -15.15
N SER A 242 -2.88 -4.80 -15.79
CA SER A 242 -2.66 -5.97 -16.64
C SER A 242 -2.69 -7.29 -15.85
N LEU A 243 -2.10 -7.29 -14.65
CA LEU A 243 -2.10 -8.46 -13.76
C LEU A 243 -3.50 -8.80 -13.27
N LEU A 244 -4.32 -7.80 -12.96
CA LEU A 244 -5.70 -7.98 -12.51
C LEU A 244 -6.65 -8.40 -13.63
N ALA A 245 -6.40 -7.99 -14.87
CA ALA A 245 -7.20 -8.35 -16.01
C ALA A 245 -7.13 -9.84 -16.39
N ASN A 246 -6.02 -10.50 -16.05
CA ASN A 246 -5.84 -11.94 -16.32
C ASN A 246 -6.21 -12.76 -15.07
N GLU A 247 -7.17 -13.70 -15.22
CA GLU A 247 -7.71 -14.49 -14.12
C GLU A 247 -6.63 -15.29 -13.36
N ALA A 248 -5.75 -15.99 -14.07
CA ALA A 248 -4.69 -16.79 -13.45
C ALA A 248 -3.69 -15.93 -12.68
N THR A 249 -3.35 -14.75 -13.21
CA THR A 249 -2.47 -13.80 -12.57
C THR A 249 -3.14 -13.16 -11.36
N ARG A 250 -4.40 -12.78 -11.51
CA ARG A 250 -5.22 -12.25 -10.39
C ARG A 250 -5.31 -13.26 -9.25
N ALA A 251 -5.53 -14.54 -9.53
CA ALA A 251 -5.56 -15.60 -8.52
C ALA A 251 -4.23 -15.73 -7.76
N ARG A 252 -3.08 -15.56 -8.45
CA ARG A 252 -1.76 -15.55 -7.79
C ARG A 252 -1.56 -14.30 -6.96
N LEU A 253 -1.97 -13.14 -7.46
CA LEU A 253 -1.89 -11.86 -6.74
C LEU A 253 -2.67 -11.90 -5.43
N LEU A 254 -3.88 -12.47 -5.44
CA LEU A 254 -4.70 -12.62 -4.24
C LEU A 254 -4.09 -13.52 -3.15
N ARG A 255 -3.10 -14.34 -3.51
CA ARG A 255 -2.33 -15.18 -2.56
C ARG A 255 -1.08 -14.48 -2.01
N ARG A 256 -0.78 -13.27 -2.41
CA ARG A 256 0.40 -12.53 -1.94
C ARG A 256 0.29 -12.20 -0.44
N PRO A 257 1.42 -12.10 0.27
CA PRO A 257 1.44 -11.81 1.70
C PRO A 257 0.63 -10.57 2.09
N LEU A 258 0.74 -9.50 1.30
CA LEU A 258 -0.01 -8.27 1.52
C LEU A 258 -1.53 -8.50 1.54
N VAL A 259 -2.04 -9.26 0.57
CA VAL A 259 -3.48 -9.54 0.47
C VAL A 259 -3.94 -10.45 1.59
N ARG A 260 -3.14 -11.48 1.93
CA ARG A 260 -3.42 -12.34 3.10
C ARG A 260 -3.46 -11.54 4.39
N ARG A 261 -2.51 -10.60 4.55
CA ARG A 261 -2.47 -9.73 5.73
C ARG A 261 -3.72 -8.86 5.85
N LEU A 262 -4.20 -8.35 4.71
CA LEU A 262 -5.50 -7.65 4.67
C LEU A 262 -6.64 -8.54 5.16
N GLN A 263 -6.71 -9.79 4.70
CA GLN A 263 -7.73 -10.75 5.14
C GLN A 263 -7.67 -11.06 6.63
N GLU A 264 -6.45 -11.07 7.20
CA GLU A 264 -6.25 -11.32 8.64
C GLU A 264 -6.70 -10.16 9.53
N ILE A 265 -6.63 -8.92 9.05
CA ILE A 265 -6.95 -7.73 9.86
C ILE A 265 -8.41 -7.28 9.70
N LEU A 266 -9.09 -7.67 8.64
CA LEU A 266 -10.50 -7.28 8.46
C LEU A 266 -11.46 -8.14 9.29
N PRO A 267 -12.60 -7.55 9.72
CA PRO A 267 -13.59 -8.25 10.53
C PRO A 267 -14.20 -9.46 9.84
#